data_3eb9aacc73ca736481fc477fa9fc0fa1
#
_entry.id   3eb9aacc73ca736481fc477fa9fc0fa1
#
_cell.length_a   1.000
_cell.length_b   1.000
_cell.length_c   1.000
_cell.angle_alpha   90.00
_cell.angle_beta   90.00
_cell.angle_gamma   90.00
#
_symmetry.space_group_name_H-M   'P 1'
#
loop_
_entity.id
_entity.type
_entity.pdbx_description
1 polymer ?
#
loop_
_entity_poly.entity_id
_entity_poly.type
_entity_poly.pdbx_seq_one_letter_code
_entity_poly.pdbx_strand_id
1 'polypeptide(L)'
;GKTYLAVACAVEALEREEVARILLVRPAVEAGEKLGFLPGDLSQKVDPYLRPLYDALYDMLGFEKVGKLIEKNVIEIAPLAYMRGRTLNNAYVILDESQNTTREQMKMFLTRIGFGSTAVITGDTTQVDLPKGIRSGLLHALEVLDGVKGIGFTHFNAKDVVRHPIVQHIVMAYERYEARQEK
;
A
#
# COMPACT_ATOMS: atom_id res chain seq x y z
N GLY A 1 -5.15 9.44 -2.74
CA GLY A 1 -4.07 10.27 -2.20
C GLY A 1 -3.25 9.67 -1.08
N LYS A 2 -3.76 8.68 -0.33
CA LYS A 2 -3.03 8.07 0.81
C LYS A 2 -1.71 7.43 0.39
N THR A 3 -1.73 6.63 -0.66
CA THR A 3 -0.52 5.98 -1.21
C THR A 3 0.53 7.00 -1.62
N TYR A 4 0.12 8.02 -2.35
CA TYR A 4 1.01 9.08 -2.83
C TYR A 4 1.67 9.84 -1.67
N LEU A 5 0.90 10.21 -0.65
CA LEU A 5 1.41 10.89 0.54
C LEU A 5 2.40 10.01 1.32
N ALA A 6 2.09 8.74 1.49
CA ALA A 6 2.98 7.80 2.17
C ALA A 6 4.32 7.67 1.43
N VAL A 7 4.28 7.53 0.10
CA VAL A 7 5.48 7.45 -0.73
C VAL A 7 6.28 8.76 -0.67
N ALA A 8 5.64 9.91 -0.67
CA ALA A 8 6.30 11.20 -0.52
C ALA A 8 7.07 11.32 0.80
N CYS A 9 6.46 10.88 1.90
CA CYS A 9 7.14 10.85 3.21
C CYS A 9 8.35 9.90 3.21
N ALA A 10 8.23 8.75 2.55
CA ALA A 10 9.33 7.79 2.44
C ALA A 10 10.50 8.35 1.62
N VAL A 11 10.22 8.99 0.50
CA VAL A 11 11.22 9.64 -0.35
C VAL A 11 11.95 10.74 0.41
N GLU A 12 11.22 11.57 1.15
CA GLU A 12 11.80 12.61 1.99
C GLU A 12 12.73 12.02 3.07
N ALA A 13 12.29 10.98 3.76
CA ALA A 13 13.10 10.31 4.77
C ALA A 13 14.37 9.71 4.18
N LEU A 14 14.30 9.14 2.97
CA LEU A 14 15.47 8.62 2.27
C LEU A 14 16.45 9.73 1.89
N GLU A 15 15.95 10.84 1.35
CA GLU A 15 16.79 11.99 0.94
C GLU A 15 17.43 12.70 2.13
N ARG A 16 16.80 12.68 3.30
CA ARG A 16 17.35 13.18 4.57
C ARG A 16 18.25 12.17 5.28
N GLU A 17 18.48 11.01 4.69
CA GLU A 17 19.29 9.94 5.29
C GLU A 17 18.77 9.45 6.66
N GLU A 18 17.49 9.64 6.93
CA GLU A 18 16.83 9.11 8.13
C GLU A 18 16.62 7.60 8.04
N VAL A 19 16.50 7.08 6.83
CA VAL A 19 16.45 5.65 6.52
C VAL A 19 17.39 5.32 5.37
N ALA A 20 17.81 4.06 5.30
CA ALA A 20 18.71 3.59 4.24
C ALA A 20 17.95 2.98 3.05
N ARG A 21 16.70 2.57 3.25
CA ARG A 21 15.90 1.87 2.24
C ARG A 21 14.42 2.26 2.33
N ILE A 22 13.73 2.06 1.21
CA ILE A 22 12.27 2.13 1.12
C ILE A 22 11.75 0.77 0.66
N LEU A 23 10.77 0.23 1.36
CA LEU A 23 10.05 -0.96 0.95
C LEU A 23 8.57 -0.60 0.75
N LEU A 24 8.07 -0.87 -0.45
CA LEU A 24 6.67 -0.68 -0.82
C LEU A 24 6.01 -2.04 -1.00
N VAL A 25 5.00 -2.31 -0.22
CA VAL A 25 4.42 -3.64 -0.09
C VAL A 25 2.91 -3.56 -0.27
N ARG A 26 2.36 -4.48 -1.02
CA ARG A 26 0.91 -4.72 -1.13
C ARG A 26 0.59 -6.19 -0.86
N PRO A 27 -0.54 -6.49 -0.21
CA PRO A 27 -1.02 -7.87 -0.16
C PRO A 27 -1.43 -8.31 -1.56
N ALA A 28 -1.11 -9.54 -1.93
CA ALA A 28 -1.60 -10.10 -3.18
C ALA A 28 -3.12 -10.31 -3.07
N VAL A 29 -3.90 -9.71 -3.96
CA VAL A 29 -5.32 -9.98 -4.12
C VAL A 29 -5.45 -11.00 -5.24
N GLU A 30 -6.00 -12.19 -4.95
CA GLU A 30 -6.40 -13.17 -5.96
C GLU A 30 -7.68 -12.67 -6.65
N ALA A 31 -7.56 -11.66 -7.50
CA ALA A 31 -8.62 -11.31 -8.44
C ALA A 31 -8.43 -12.16 -9.69
N GLY A 32 -9.07 -13.33 -9.75
CA GLY A 32 -9.47 -14.09 -10.93
C GLY A 32 -8.51 -14.34 -12.10
N GLU A 33 -7.45 -13.58 -12.23
CA GLU A 33 -6.44 -13.71 -13.26
C GLU A 33 -5.14 -14.20 -12.64
N LYS A 34 -4.76 -15.40 -12.99
CA LYS A 34 -3.45 -15.97 -12.64
C LYS A 34 -2.36 -15.18 -13.35
N LEU A 35 -1.75 -14.24 -12.67
CA LEU A 35 -0.64 -13.40 -13.16
C LEU A 35 0.65 -14.18 -13.51
N GLY A 36 0.62 -15.53 -13.51
CA GLY A 36 1.77 -16.39 -13.75
C GLY A 36 2.29 -16.43 -15.18
N PHE A 37 1.60 -15.84 -16.16
CA PHE A 37 1.88 -16.04 -17.59
C PHE A 37 1.92 -14.75 -18.42
N LEU A 38 2.39 -13.64 -17.87
CA LEU A 38 2.67 -12.46 -18.70
C LEU A 38 3.97 -12.72 -19.50
N PRO A 39 3.93 -12.69 -20.85
CA PRO A 39 5.14 -12.79 -21.66
C PRO A 39 5.99 -11.55 -21.49
N GLY A 40 7.27 -11.71 -21.25
CA GLY A 40 8.20 -10.59 -21.16
C GLY A 40 9.34 -10.83 -20.18
N ASP A 41 10.34 -9.98 -20.26
CA ASP A 41 11.49 -9.94 -19.36
C ASP A 41 11.06 -9.55 -17.93
N LEU A 42 11.83 -9.91 -16.90
CA LEU A 42 11.54 -9.58 -15.50
C LEU A 42 11.28 -8.08 -15.27
N SER A 43 11.93 -7.22 -16.05
CA SER A 43 11.71 -5.77 -16.06
C SER A 43 10.38 -5.35 -16.68
N GLN A 44 9.75 -6.21 -17.48
CA GLN A 44 8.47 -5.97 -18.16
C GLN A 44 7.28 -6.66 -17.43
N LYS A 45 7.58 -7.55 -16.49
CA LYS A 45 6.59 -8.30 -15.71
C LYS A 45 6.23 -7.61 -14.40
N VAL A 46 6.10 -6.29 -14.42
CA VAL A 46 5.56 -5.59 -13.25
C VAL A 46 4.11 -6.03 -13.08
N ASP A 47 3.83 -6.67 -11.94
CA ASP A 47 2.47 -6.97 -11.53
C ASP A 47 1.62 -5.69 -11.64
N PRO A 48 0.54 -5.69 -12.44
CA PRO A 48 -0.33 -4.51 -12.57
C PRO A 48 -0.84 -3.98 -11.24
N TYR A 49 -0.95 -4.85 -10.25
CA TYR A 49 -1.37 -4.50 -8.89
C TYR A 49 -0.33 -3.63 -8.16
N LEU A 50 0.95 -3.77 -8.49
CA LEU A 50 2.03 -2.96 -7.92
C LEU A 50 2.30 -1.68 -8.72
N ARG A 51 1.73 -1.56 -9.91
CA ARG A 51 1.96 -0.42 -10.81
C ARG A 51 1.72 0.95 -10.18
N PRO A 52 0.65 1.18 -9.39
CA PRO A 52 0.46 2.48 -8.76
C PRO A 52 1.59 2.91 -7.83
N LEU A 53 2.30 1.97 -7.22
CA LEU A 53 3.49 2.25 -6.39
C LEU A 53 4.66 2.74 -7.24
N TYR A 54 4.90 2.11 -8.39
CA TYR A 54 5.90 2.56 -9.35
C TYR A 54 5.58 3.96 -9.88
N ASP A 55 4.33 4.20 -10.25
CA ASP A 55 3.88 5.48 -10.80
C ASP A 55 4.12 6.63 -9.80
N ALA A 56 3.84 6.42 -8.52
CA ALA A 56 4.10 7.40 -7.48
C ALA A 56 5.61 7.72 -7.36
N LEU A 57 6.46 6.72 -7.41
CA LEU A 57 7.91 6.89 -7.38
C LEU A 57 8.43 7.63 -8.61
N TYR A 58 7.94 7.27 -9.80
CA TYR A 58 8.33 7.92 -11.06
C TYR A 58 7.95 9.40 -11.07
N ASP A 59 6.78 9.73 -10.55
CA ASP A 59 6.34 11.12 -10.41
C ASP A 59 7.29 11.96 -9.53
N MET A 60 7.78 11.36 -8.44
CA MET A 60 8.59 12.08 -7.45
C MET A 60 10.07 12.12 -7.79
N LEU A 61 10.62 11.05 -8.35
CA LEU A 61 12.07 10.86 -8.53
C LEU A 61 12.50 10.81 -9.98
N GLY A 62 11.57 10.61 -10.91
CA GLY A 62 11.85 10.35 -12.30
C GLY A 62 12.25 8.89 -12.59
N PHE A 63 12.08 8.50 -13.83
CA PHE A 63 12.20 7.11 -14.27
C PHE A 63 13.61 6.54 -14.07
N GLU A 64 14.63 7.30 -14.43
CA GLU A 64 16.03 6.88 -14.37
C GLU A 64 16.52 6.68 -12.93
N LYS A 65 16.20 7.63 -12.04
CA LYS A 65 16.63 7.58 -10.63
C LYS A 65 15.97 6.40 -9.91
N VAL A 66 14.68 6.16 -10.14
CA VAL A 66 13.95 5.01 -9.58
C VAL A 66 14.60 3.71 -10.02
N GLY A 67 14.91 3.56 -11.31
CA GLY A 67 15.59 2.38 -11.84
C GLY A 67 16.92 2.09 -11.16
N LYS A 68 17.73 3.11 -10.97
CA LYS A 68 19.02 3.00 -10.26
C LYS A 68 18.87 2.60 -8.80
N LEU A 69 17.88 3.17 -8.11
CA LEU A 69 17.64 2.87 -6.69
C LEU A 69 17.08 1.45 -6.49
N ILE A 70 16.27 0.96 -7.42
CA ILE A 70 15.79 -0.43 -7.42
C ILE A 70 16.97 -1.38 -7.68
N GLU A 71 17.79 -1.10 -8.67
CA GLU A 71 18.97 -1.91 -9.00
C GLU A 71 19.95 -2.04 -7.82
N LYS A 72 20.11 -0.97 -7.05
CA LYS A 72 20.96 -0.94 -5.84
C LYS A 72 20.27 -1.52 -4.59
N ASN A 73 19.07 -2.02 -4.70
CA ASN A 73 18.24 -2.48 -3.57
C ASN A 73 17.97 -1.41 -2.50
N VAL A 74 18.01 -0.14 -2.85
CA VAL A 74 17.61 0.97 -1.98
C VAL A 74 16.08 1.10 -1.95
N ILE A 75 15.43 0.87 -3.10
CA ILE A 75 13.97 0.77 -3.20
C ILE A 75 13.62 -0.66 -3.59
N GLU A 76 12.69 -1.26 -2.84
CA GLU A 76 12.12 -2.57 -3.12
C GLU A 76 10.59 -2.45 -3.18
N ILE A 77 10.00 -3.03 -4.22
CA ILE A 77 8.55 -3.13 -4.38
C ILE A 77 8.19 -4.60 -4.48
N ALA A 78 7.40 -5.10 -3.55
CA ALA A 78 7.16 -6.53 -3.45
C ALA A 78 5.75 -6.86 -2.91
N PRO A 79 5.22 -8.05 -3.24
CA PRO A 79 4.07 -8.61 -2.55
C PRO A 79 4.38 -8.88 -1.07
N LEU A 80 3.35 -8.79 -0.23
CA LEU A 80 3.45 -8.99 1.20
C LEU A 80 4.09 -10.33 1.61
N ALA A 81 3.82 -11.39 0.85
CA ALA A 81 4.36 -12.72 1.15
C ALA A 81 5.90 -12.77 1.18
N TYR A 82 6.56 -11.89 0.45
CA TYR A 82 8.03 -11.81 0.40
C TYR A 82 8.67 -11.22 1.66
N MET A 83 7.85 -10.69 2.56
CA MET A 83 8.33 -10.11 3.83
C MET A 83 8.50 -11.18 4.93
N ARG A 84 7.93 -12.36 4.77
CA ARG A 84 7.99 -13.42 5.77
C ARG A 84 9.44 -13.80 6.10
N GLY A 85 9.73 -13.91 7.40
CA GLY A 85 11.04 -14.32 7.89
C GLY A 85 12.13 -13.24 7.82
N ARG A 86 11.81 -12.05 7.35
CA ARG A 86 12.75 -10.93 7.26
C ARG A 86 12.69 -10.05 8.51
N THR A 87 13.77 -9.33 8.78
CA THR A 87 13.81 -8.21 9.72
C THR A 87 14.18 -6.95 8.96
N LEU A 88 13.32 -5.94 9.01
CA LEU A 88 13.44 -4.73 8.22
C LEU A 88 14.00 -3.60 9.09
N ASN A 89 15.32 -3.42 9.04
CA ASN A 89 16.04 -2.39 9.79
C ASN A 89 16.35 -1.18 8.90
N ASN A 90 16.38 0.01 9.51
CA ASN A 90 16.76 1.26 8.87
C ASN A 90 16.00 1.52 7.56
N ALA A 91 14.74 1.16 7.54
CA ALA A 91 13.88 1.21 6.37
C ALA A 91 12.61 2.02 6.62
N TYR A 92 12.13 2.66 5.58
CA TYR A 92 10.78 3.20 5.52
C TYR A 92 9.90 2.17 4.81
N VAL A 93 8.97 1.56 5.52
CA VAL A 93 8.18 0.44 5.03
C VAL A 93 6.72 0.86 4.91
N ILE A 94 6.17 0.73 3.72
CA ILE A 94 4.76 1.05 3.45
C ILE A 94 4.03 -0.24 3.10
N LEU A 95 2.97 -0.55 3.87
CA LEU A 95 1.99 -1.55 3.50
C LEU A 95 0.74 -0.84 2.97
N ASP A 96 0.57 -0.89 1.67
CA ASP A 96 -0.54 -0.26 0.97
C ASP A 96 -1.68 -1.27 0.70
N GLU A 97 -2.91 -0.79 0.56
CA GLU A 97 -4.11 -1.63 0.40
C GLU A 97 -4.28 -2.67 1.54
N SER A 98 -3.95 -2.28 2.75
CA SER A 98 -3.85 -3.19 3.91
C SER A 98 -5.18 -3.74 4.40
N GLN A 99 -6.32 -3.17 3.97
CA GLN A 99 -7.65 -3.74 4.22
C GLN A 99 -7.81 -5.15 3.64
N ASN A 100 -6.99 -5.48 2.64
CA ASN A 100 -6.99 -6.79 1.96
C ASN A 100 -6.02 -7.80 2.59
N THR A 101 -5.50 -7.53 3.77
CA THR A 101 -4.75 -8.50 4.57
C THR A 101 -5.68 -9.33 5.44
N THR A 102 -5.30 -10.58 5.68
CA THR A 102 -5.84 -11.35 6.81
C THR A 102 -5.22 -10.88 8.12
N ARG A 103 -5.76 -11.31 9.26
CA ARG A 103 -5.18 -11.02 10.58
C ARG A 103 -3.75 -11.54 10.69
N GLU A 104 -3.51 -12.75 10.22
CA GLU A 104 -2.20 -13.40 10.24
C GLU A 104 -1.19 -12.65 9.37
N GLN A 105 -1.59 -12.21 8.18
CA GLN A 105 -0.75 -11.43 7.28
C GLN A 105 -0.38 -10.06 7.89
N MET A 106 -1.33 -9.36 8.48
CA MET A 106 -1.07 -8.08 9.15
C MET A 106 -0.10 -8.27 10.33
N LYS A 107 -0.33 -9.25 11.19
CA LYS A 107 0.56 -9.57 12.31
C LYS A 107 1.95 -9.95 11.81
N MET A 108 2.03 -10.78 10.79
CA MET A 108 3.31 -11.16 10.18
C MET A 108 4.08 -9.93 9.71
N PHE A 109 3.44 -9.03 8.99
CA PHE A 109 4.09 -7.81 8.49
C PHE A 109 4.56 -6.89 9.63
N LEU A 110 3.69 -6.58 10.58
CA LEU A 110 4.00 -5.67 11.69
C LEU A 110 5.15 -6.16 12.55
N THR A 111 5.33 -7.47 12.65
CA THR A 111 6.42 -8.08 13.41
C THR A 111 7.74 -8.18 12.62
N ARG A 112 7.78 -7.69 11.37
CA ARG A 112 9.04 -7.58 10.59
C ARG A 112 9.79 -6.29 10.83
N ILE A 113 9.12 -5.29 11.42
CA ILE A 113 9.69 -3.96 11.63
C ILE A 113 10.83 -4.05 12.62
N GLY A 114 12.02 -3.63 12.20
CA GLY A 114 13.23 -3.64 12.98
C GLY A 114 13.66 -2.25 13.47
N PHE A 115 14.84 -2.17 14.02
CA PHE A 115 15.39 -0.93 14.56
C PHE A 115 15.62 0.13 13.47
N GLY A 116 15.36 1.38 13.81
CA GLY A 116 15.58 2.52 12.92
C GLY A 116 14.58 2.59 11.75
N SER A 117 13.53 1.80 11.79
CA SER A 117 12.51 1.77 10.74
C SER A 117 11.26 2.53 11.12
N THR A 118 10.62 3.10 10.11
CA THR A 118 9.28 3.69 10.18
C THR A 118 8.35 2.86 9.30
N ALA A 119 7.21 2.48 9.84
CA ALA A 119 6.18 1.77 9.08
C ALA A 119 4.94 2.64 8.92
N VAL A 120 4.42 2.68 7.70
CA VAL A 120 3.15 3.34 7.36
C VAL A 120 2.23 2.30 6.75
N ILE A 121 1.07 2.15 7.36
CA ILE A 121 0.02 1.23 6.91
C ILE A 121 -1.14 2.06 6.37
N THR A 122 -1.42 1.92 5.09
CA THR A 122 -2.52 2.62 4.43
C THR A 122 -3.60 1.64 4.02
N GLY A 123 -4.84 2.06 4.08
CA GLY A 123 -5.96 1.24 3.65
C GLY A 123 -7.28 1.99 3.66
N ASP A 124 -8.26 1.36 3.05
CA ASP A 124 -9.64 1.81 3.00
C ASP A 124 -10.55 0.69 3.51
N THR A 125 -11.15 0.89 4.68
CA THR A 125 -12.01 -0.12 5.33
C THR A 125 -13.31 -0.38 4.58
N THR A 126 -13.66 0.46 3.61
CA THR A 126 -14.86 0.31 2.77
C THR A 126 -14.62 -0.52 1.50
N GLN A 127 -13.37 -0.75 1.12
CA GLN A 127 -12.97 -1.44 -0.12
C GLN A 127 -12.30 -2.79 0.15
N VAL A 128 -12.91 -3.62 1.00
CA VAL A 128 -12.37 -4.92 1.37
C VAL A 128 -12.71 -5.96 0.29
N ASP A 129 -11.71 -6.51 -0.38
CA ASP A 129 -11.81 -7.54 -1.45
C ASP A 129 -11.42 -8.95 -0.97
N LEU A 130 -11.59 -9.22 0.31
CA LEU A 130 -11.34 -10.54 0.89
C LEU A 130 -12.51 -11.50 0.62
N PRO A 131 -12.26 -12.83 0.58
CA PRO A 131 -13.32 -13.83 0.53
C PRO A 131 -14.33 -13.67 1.67
N LYS A 132 -15.57 -14.08 1.43
CA LYS A 132 -16.63 -14.06 2.45
C LYS A 132 -16.19 -14.79 3.73
N GLY A 133 -16.44 -14.18 4.87
CA GLY A 133 -16.13 -14.75 6.19
C GLY A 133 -14.71 -14.50 6.68
N ILE A 134 -13.85 -13.90 5.87
CA ILE A 134 -12.49 -13.51 6.28
C ILE A 134 -12.51 -12.05 6.73
N ARG A 135 -12.17 -11.82 7.99
CA ARG A 135 -12.08 -10.47 8.57
C ARG A 135 -10.80 -9.77 8.12
N SER A 136 -10.91 -8.51 7.72
CA SER A 136 -9.78 -7.67 7.38
C SER A 136 -8.78 -7.53 8.54
N GLY A 137 -7.52 -7.77 8.24
CA GLY A 137 -6.40 -7.56 9.18
C GLY A 137 -6.25 -6.11 9.60
N LEU A 138 -6.58 -5.15 8.72
CA LEU A 138 -6.58 -3.73 9.07
C LEU A 138 -7.62 -3.40 10.14
N LEU A 139 -8.86 -3.84 9.96
CA LEU A 139 -9.93 -3.62 10.95
C LEU A 139 -9.57 -4.23 12.30
N HIS A 140 -9.02 -5.43 12.30
CA HIS A 140 -8.56 -6.09 13.52
C HIS A 140 -7.38 -5.33 14.17
N ALA A 141 -6.42 -4.87 13.37
CA ALA A 141 -5.28 -4.12 13.89
C ALA A 141 -5.69 -2.79 14.53
N LEU A 142 -6.68 -2.09 13.97
CA LEU A 142 -7.21 -0.85 14.54
C LEU A 142 -7.77 -1.07 15.98
N GLU A 143 -8.36 -2.22 16.23
CA GLU A 143 -8.85 -2.57 17.57
C GLU A 143 -7.70 -3.00 18.50
N VAL A 144 -6.83 -3.89 18.04
CA VAL A 144 -5.75 -4.48 18.84
C VAL A 144 -4.68 -3.47 19.22
N LEU A 145 -4.36 -2.55 18.32
CA LEU A 145 -3.25 -1.61 18.48
C LEU A 145 -3.68 -0.26 19.05
N ASP A 146 -4.95 -0.09 19.38
CA ASP A 146 -5.45 1.13 20.01
C ASP A 146 -4.73 1.35 21.35
N GLY A 147 -4.21 2.56 21.55
CA GLY A 147 -3.49 2.93 22.76
C GLY A 147 -2.07 2.37 22.90
N VAL A 148 -1.56 1.62 21.93
CA VAL A 148 -0.18 1.14 21.95
C VAL A 148 0.80 2.30 21.71
N LYS A 149 1.74 2.49 22.63
CA LYS A 149 2.74 3.54 22.54
C LYS A 149 3.60 3.38 21.28
N GLY A 150 3.80 4.48 20.56
CA GLY A 150 4.59 4.50 19.33
C GLY A 150 3.78 4.22 18.07
N ILE A 151 2.47 4.01 18.19
CA ILE A 151 1.54 3.82 17.08
C ILE A 151 0.55 4.97 17.05
N GLY A 152 0.48 5.66 15.90
CA GLY A 152 -0.49 6.72 15.63
C GLY A 152 -1.50 6.31 14.57
N PHE A 153 -2.71 6.86 14.65
CA PHE A 153 -3.78 6.65 13.69
C PHE A 153 -4.22 7.98 13.10
N THR A 154 -4.35 8.01 11.79
CA THR A 154 -4.89 9.16 11.06
C THR A 154 -6.05 8.70 10.20
N HIS A 155 -7.22 9.28 10.41
CA HIS A 155 -8.43 8.97 9.66
C HIS A 155 -8.74 10.09 8.67
N PHE A 156 -8.84 9.72 7.38
CA PHE A 156 -9.31 10.63 6.34
C PHE A 156 -10.81 10.48 6.16
N ASN A 157 -11.46 11.55 5.82
CA ASN A 157 -12.89 11.61 5.54
C ASN A 157 -13.17 12.19 4.16
N ALA A 158 -14.44 12.28 3.77
CA ALA A 158 -14.83 12.77 2.46
C ALA A 158 -14.31 14.19 2.12
N LYS A 159 -14.03 15.02 3.11
CA LYS A 159 -13.48 16.37 2.91
C LYS A 159 -12.01 16.36 2.50
N ASP A 160 -11.30 15.28 2.82
CA ASP A 160 -9.88 15.12 2.50
C ASP A 160 -9.65 14.59 1.07
N VAL A 161 -10.73 14.19 0.39
CA VAL A 161 -10.65 13.63 -0.96
C VAL A 161 -10.41 14.75 -1.97
N VAL A 162 -9.25 14.70 -2.63
CA VAL A 162 -8.90 15.56 -3.75
C VAL A 162 -9.09 14.78 -5.04
N ARG A 163 -10.09 15.13 -5.82
CA ARG A 163 -10.41 14.50 -7.10
C ARG A 163 -10.75 15.56 -8.14
N HIS A 164 -10.51 15.23 -9.41
CA HIS A 164 -11.00 16.06 -10.50
C HIS A 164 -12.53 16.19 -10.40
N PRO A 165 -13.12 17.39 -10.59
CA PRO A 165 -14.56 17.62 -10.43
C PRO A 165 -15.43 16.65 -11.22
N ILE A 166 -15.02 16.27 -12.44
CA ILE A 166 -15.77 15.30 -13.25
C ILE A 166 -15.83 13.92 -12.60
N VAL A 167 -14.78 13.50 -11.88
CA VAL A 167 -14.78 12.21 -11.17
C VAL A 167 -15.80 12.20 -10.03
N GLN A 168 -15.93 13.30 -9.30
CA GLN A 168 -17.00 13.44 -8.29
C GLN A 168 -18.39 13.30 -8.93
N HIS A 169 -18.62 13.97 -10.06
CA HIS A 169 -19.89 13.88 -10.78
C HIS A 169 -20.18 12.45 -11.24
N ILE A 170 -19.17 11.74 -11.73
CA ILE A 170 -19.29 10.34 -12.16
C ILE A 170 -19.66 9.46 -10.95
N VAL A 171 -18.95 9.55 -9.84
CA VAL A 171 -19.24 8.76 -8.63
C VAL A 171 -20.67 9.00 -8.14
N MET A 172 -21.08 10.26 -8.04
CA MET A 172 -22.45 10.63 -7.62
C MET A 172 -23.51 10.11 -8.59
N ALA A 173 -23.20 10.03 -9.89
CA ALA A 173 -24.13 9.49 -10.88
C ALA A 173 -24.34 7.97 -10.69
N TYR A 174 -23.26 7.22 -10.44
CA TYR A 174 -23.35 5.79 -10.15
C TYR A 174 -24.10 5.52 -8.84
N GLU A 175 -23.78 6.21 -7.77
CA GLU A 175 -24.48 6.08 -6.47
C GLU A 175 -25.99 6.33 -6.59
N ARG A 176 -26.38 7.34 -7.35
CA ARG A 176 -27.81 7.63 -7.61
C ARG A 176 -28.49 6.52 -8.41
N TYR A 177 -27.78 5.93 -9.36
CA TYR A 177 -28.31 4.84 -10.17
C TYR A 177 -28.51 3.58 -9.33
N GLU A 178 -27.50 3.19 -8.55
CA GLU A 178 -27.55 2.02 -7.66
C GLU A 178 -28.65 2.13 -6.62
N ALA A 179 -28.79 3.29 -5.98
CA ALA A 179 -29.87 3.55 -5.01
C ALA A 179 -31.29 3.46 -5.60
N ARG A 180 -31.43 3.55 -6.94
CA ARG A 180 -32.72 3.35 -7.64
C ARG A 180 -33.01 1.88 -7.94
N GLN A 181 -31.99 1.04 -8.03
CA GLN A 181 -32.12 -0.38 -8.32
C GLN A 181 -32.45 -1.21 -7.06
N GLU A 182 -32.11 -0.68 -5.87
CA GLU A 182 -32.38 -1.32 -4.58
C GLU A 182 -33.81 -1.05 -4.04
N LYS A 183 -34.62 -0.29 -4.76
CA LYS A 183 -36.04 -0.01 -4.47
C LYS A 183 -36.95 -0.79 -5.41
#